data_6cefa173862d89fdc5fb583dbae92393
#
_entry.id   6cefa173862d89fdc5fb583dbae92393
#
_cell.length_a   1.000
_cell.length_b   1.000
_cell.length_c   1.000
_cell.angle_alpha   90.00
_cell.angle_beta   90.00
_cell.angle_gamma   90.00
#
_symmetry.space_group_name_H-M   'P 1'
#
loop_
_entity.id
_entity.type
_entity.pdbx_description
1 polymer ?
#
loop_
_entity_poly.entity_id
_entity_poly.type
_entity_poly.pdbx_seq_one_letter_code
_entity_poly.pdbx_strand_id
1 'polypeptide(L)'
;MSTFRDDIIRFLTDEGFIPGRDGLWPQVLSVAEPQRLILPVEICATSPQEAEAQARDTERIVLEIKEKTGQMPLIMTEDRWLRQTGMMKARLLAHLGRHMQVYARNCEVRRIEKGVAAEFLGRCHSYGDAACRYRYGMFLKRHTGHLAAEGMGQALEAGTLVAVATFSNARKWVKGDKVIRSYEWTRYASLPELRVSGGMGKLLRAFIEEAEPDDIMSYADLEWSEGAVYEQLGFAGEADKEAVMFRVDPRTWERVPLRAGAREEEGTIPGTGRNLFFMNFGSRKYRLKLTEYPSE
;
A
#
# COMPACT_ATOMS: atom_id res chain seq x y z
N MET A 1 -13.45 7.72 -26.05
CA MET A 1 -13.40 7.57 -24.57
C MET A 1 -11.96 7.88 -24.16
N SER A 2 -11.76 8.66 -23.10
CA SER A 2 -10.43 8.86 -22.51
C SER A 2 -9.95 7.53 -21.95
N THR A 3 -8.67 7.20 -22.18
CA THR A 3 -8.07 6.00 -21.58
C THR A 3 -7.72 6.26 -20.12
N PHE A 4 -7.49 5.21 -19.33
CA PHE A 4 -6.97 5.31 -17.97
C PHE A 4 -5.67 6.15 -17.90
N ARG A 5 -4.77 5.96 -18.88
CA ARG A 5 -3.55 6.76 -19.01
C ARG A 5 -3.85 8.25 -19.22
N ASP A 6 -4.82 8.59 -20.07
CA ASP A 6 -5.19 9.99 -20.33
C ASP A 6 -5.76 10.67 -19.07
N ASP A 7 -6.43 9.90 -18.20
CA ASP A 7 -6.93 10.42 -16.92
C ASP A 7 -5.78 10.74 -15.97
N ILE A 8 -4.72 9.92 -15.92
CA ILE A 8 -3.51 10.22 -15.14
C ILE A 8 -2.82 11.46 -15.68
N ILE A 9 -2.65 11.55 -17.01
CA ILE A 9 -2.02 12.70 -17.65
C ILE A 9 -2.79 13.98 -17.35
N ARG A 10 -4.12 13.96 -17.52
CA ARG A 10 -4.99 15.09 -17.21
C ARG A 10 -4.86 15.53 -15.77
N PHE A 11 -4.94 14.58 -14.84
CA PHE A 11 -4.78 14.87 -13.41
C PHE A 11 -3.44 15.53 -13.10
N LEU A 12 -2.33 14.99 -13.63
CA LEU A 12 -1.01 15.57 -13.44
C LEU A 12 -0.91 16.99 -14.02
N THR A 13 -1.52 17.23 -15.20
CA THR A 13 -1.54 18.54 -15.85
C THR A 13 -2.36 19.55 -15.04
N ASP A 14 -3.52 19.14 -14.53
CA ASP A 14 -4.38 19.97 -13.68
C ASP A 14 -3.68 20.36 -12.36
N GLU A 15 -2.82 19.46 -11.86
CA GLU A 15 -1.95 19.72 -10.71
C GLU A 15 -0.68 20.53 -11.07
N GLY A 16 -0.51 20.94 -12.32
CA GLY A 16 0.59 21.78 -12.78
C GLY A 16 1.90 21.03 -13.05
N PHE A 17 1.87 19.70 -13.14
CA PHE A 17 3.00 18.91 -13.64
C PHE A 17 2.99 18.84 -15.16
N ILE A 18 4.15 18.55 -15.74
CA ILE A 18 4.30 18.33 -17.19
C ILE A 18 4.63 16.84 -17.40
N PRO A 19 3.60 15.98 -17.53
CA PRO A 19 3.83 14.57 -17.83
C PRO A 19 4.20 14.39 -19.30
N GLY A 20 5.22 13.57 -19.56
CA GLY A 20 5.64 13.14 -20.88
C GLY A 20 5.60 11.63 -21.01
N ARG A 21 5.78 11.12 -22.25
CA ARG A 21 6.07 9.70 -22.45
C ARG A 21 7.57 9.49 -22.32
N ASP A 22 7.96 8.41 -21.68
CA ASP A 22 9.36 8.06 -21.62
C ASP A 22 9.85 7.56 -22.99
N GLY A 23 11.06 7.97 -23.38
CA GLY A 23 11.63 7.64 -24.69
C GLY A 23 12.07 6.18 -24.81
N LEU A 24 12.44 5.53 -23.69
CA LEU A 24 12.87 4.13 -23.66
C LEU A 24 11.70 3.17 -23.41
N TRP A 25 10.72 3.62 -22.65
CA TRP A 25 9.54 2.82 -22.28
C TRP A 25 8.25 3.59 -22.63
N PRO A 26 7.72 3.46 -23.86
CA PRO A 26 6.56 4.25 -24.34
C PRO A 26 5.28 4.09 -23.50
N GLN A 27 5.17 3.00 -22.73
CA GLN A 27 4.06 2.74 -21.80
C GLN A 27 4.22 3.44 -20.47
N VAL A 28 5.40 4.00 -20.17
CA VAL A 28 5.71 4.71 -18.92
C VAL A 28 5.51 6.20 -19.14
N LEU A 29 4.94 6.87 -18.13
CA LEU A 29 4.89 8.32 -18.07
C LEU A 29 6.09 8.81 -17.25
N SER A 30 6.69 9.91 -17.69
CA SER A 30 7.77 10.59 -16.98
C SER A 30 7.32 11.98 -16.51
N VAL A 31 7.72 12.36 -15.31
CA VAL A 31 7.65 13.72 -14.79
C VAL A 31 9.08 14.16 -14.51
N ALA A 32 9.49 15.33 -14.99
CA ALA A 32 10.87 15.80 -14.88
C ALA A 32 11.19 16.38 -13.50
N GLU A 33 10.25 17.09 -12.91
CA GLU A 33 10.44 17.77 -11.62
C GLU A 33 9.28 17.47 -10.66
N PRO A 34 9.51 16.66 -9.63
CA PRO A 34 10.69 15.81 -9.41
C PRO A 34 10.76 14.67 -10.43
N GLN A 35 11.97 14.21 -10.77
CA GLN A 35 12.12 13.11 -11.71
C GLN A 35 11.46 11.84 -11.16
N ARG A 36 10.40 11.41 -11.83
CA ARG A 36 9.64 10.18 -11.50
C ARG A 36 9.13 9.50 -12.74
N LEU A 37 9.19 8.17 -12.69
CA LEU A 37 8.59 7.30 -13.69
C LEU A 37 7.32 6.68 -13.12
N ILE A 38 6.24 6.73 -13.87
CA ILE A 38 4.92 6.23 -13.50
C ILE A 38 4.53 5.18 -14.51
N LEU A 39 4.21 3.99 -14.05
CA LEU A 39 3.79 2.87 -14.90
C LEU A 39 2.28 2.63 -14.74
N PRO A 40 1.44 3.15 -15.64
CA PRO A 40 0.03 2.79 -15.71
C PRO A 40 -0.12 1.33 -16.15
N VAL A 41 -0.87 0.54 -15.38
CA VAL A 41 -1.19 -0.86 -15.69
C VAL A 41 -2.69 -0.98 -15.93
N GLU A 42 -3.07 -1.07 -17.18
CA GLU A 42 -4.45 -1.30 -17.61
C GLU A 42 -4.88 -2.73 -17.32
N ILE A 43 -6.15 -2.95 -16.99
CA ILE A 43 -6.71 -4.28 -16.74
C ILE A 43 -7.58 -4.66 -17.95
N CYS A 44 -6.97 -5.34 -18.90
CA CYS A 44 -7.61 -5.72 -20.15
C CYS A 44 -7.63 -7.24 -20.41
N ALA A 45 -6.94 -8.03 -19.59
CA ALA A 45 -6.89 -9.49 -19.74
C ALA A 45 -8.28 -10.12 -19.52
N THR A 46 -8.67 -10.98 -20.46
CA THR A 46 -9.97 -11.68 -20.48
C THR A 46 -9.85 -13.15 -20.05
N SER A 47 -8.62 -13.60 -19.80
CA SER A 47 -8.29 -14.93 -19.28
C SER A 47 -7.17 -14.85 -18.24
N PRO A 48 -7.05 -15.85 -17.33
CA PRO A 48 -5.93 -15.95 -16.40
C PRO A 48 -4.57 -15.97 -17.12
N GLN A 49 -4.47 -16.67 -18.25
CA GLN A 49 -3.23 -16.78 -19.04
C GLN A 49 -2.77 -15.43 -19.60
N GLU A 50 -3.71 -14.62 -20.08
CA GLU A 50 -3.44 -13.24 -20.52
C GLU A 50 -2.98 -12.37 -19.35
N ALA A 51 -3.62 -12.50 -18.17
CA ALA A 51 -3.23 -11.76 -16.98
C ALA A 51 -1.83 -12.14 -16.48
N GLU A 52 -1.47 -13.42 -16.53
CA GLU A 52 -0.11 -13.88 -16.23
C GLU A 52 0.92 -13.34 -17.21
N ALA A 53 0.60 -13.32 -18.51
CA ALA A 53 1.48 -12.75 -19.54
C ALA A 53 1.68 -11.24 -19.31
N GLN A 54 0.60 -10.51 -19.03
CA GLN A 54 0.66 -9.08 -18.70
C GLN A 54 1.49 -8.81 -17.44
N ALA A 55 1.35 -9.65 -16.40
CA ALA A 55 2.15 -9.53 -15.17
C ALA A 55 3.64 -9.72 -15.44
N ARG A 56 4.02 -10.76 -16.20
CA ARG A 56 5.42 -11.00 -16.60
C ARG A 56 6.01 -9.84 -17.40
N ASP A 57 5.25 -9.28 -18.35
CA ASP A 57 5.70 -8.13 -19.12
C ASP A 57 5.88 -6.89 -18.26
N THR A 58 4.94 -6.66 -17.32
CA THR A 58 5.03 -5.55 -16.37
C THR A 58 6.25 -5.70 -15.46
N GLU A 59 6.48 -6.90 -14.91
CA GLU A 59 7.65 -7.19 -14.07
C GLU A 59 8.96 -6.95 -14.83
N ARG A 60 9.06 -7.42 -16.09
CA ARG A 60 10.23 -7.18 -16.95
C ARG A 60 10.52 -5.68 -17.09
N ILE A 61 9.50 -4.87 -17.36
CA ILE A 61 9.63 -3.42 -17.50
C ILE A 61 10.10 -2.78 -16.20
N VAL A 62 9.52 -3.19 -15.06
CA VAL A 62 9.90 -2.71 -13.74
C VAL A 62 11.38 -3.01 -13.44
N LEU A 63 11.82 -4.25 -13.72
CA LEU A 63 13.22 -4.66 -13.53
C LEU A 63 14.18 -3.89 -14.44
N GLU A 64 13.84 -3.70 -15.71
CA GLU A 64 14.64 -2.90 -16.66
C GLU A 64 14.77 -1.44 -16.21
N ILE A 65 13.68 -0.82 -15.74
CA ILE A 65 13.70 0.53 -15.19
C ILE A 65 14.61 0.60 -13.97
N LYS A 66 14.44 -0.33 -13.04
CA LYS A 66 15.24 -0.38 -11.80
C LYS A 66 16.73 -0.55 -12.10
N GLU A 67 17.09 -1.44 -13.02
CA GLU A 67 18.47 -1.67 -13.44
C GLU A 67 19.09 -0.40 -14.04
N LYS A 68 18.36 0.28 -14.94
CA LYS A 68 18.88 1.46 -15.65
C LYS A 68 18.86 2.74 -14.85
N THR A 69 17.91 2.92 -13.94
CA THR A 69 17.69 4.17 -13.22
C THR A 69 18.01 4.11 -11.71
N GLY A 70 18.16 2.90 -11.16
CA GLY A 70 18.25 2.67 -9.72
C GLY A 70 16.94 2.92 -8.95
N GLN A 71 15.85 3.22 -9.63
CA GLN A 71 14.55 3.55 -9.02
C GLN A 71 13.45 2.65 -9.54
N MET A 72 12.52 2.30 -8.66
CA MET A 72 11.28 1.63 -9.04
C MET A 72 10.30 2.66 -9.63
N PRO A 73 9.62 2.34 -10.75
CA PRO A 73 8.52 3.15 -11.22
C PRO A 73 7.36 3.10 -10.23
N LEU A 74 6.59 4.18 -10.17
CA LEU A 74 5.34 4.20 -9.42
C LEU A 74 4.27 3.45 -10.21
N ILE A 75 3.92 2.26 -9.75
CA ILE A 75 2.88 1.44 -10.37
C ILE A 75 1.50 2.01 -10.02
N MET A 76 0.69 2.24 -11.05
CA MET A 76 -0.68 2.75 -10.95
C MET A 76 -1.59 1.79 -11.71
N THR A 77 -2.40 1.00 -11.01
CA THR A 77 -3.33 0.05 -11.63
C THR A 77 -4.70 0.69 -11.86
N GLU A 78 -5.33 0.34 -12.97
CA GLU A 78 -6.57 0.96 -13.43
C GLU A 78 -7.72 0.79 -12.44
N ASP A 79 -7.91 -0.41 -11.91
CA ASP A 79 -8.97 -0.70 -10.94
C ASP A 79 -8.85 0.10 -9.64
N ARG A 80 -7.63 0.23 -9.10
CA ARG A 80 -7.40 1.07 -7.92
C ARG A 80 -7.60 2.55 -8.24
N TRP A 81 -7.15 3.00 -9.41
CA TRP A 81 -7.37 4.38 -9.84
C TRP A 81 -8.86 4.72 -9.92
N LEU A 82 -9.67 3.84 -10.47
CA LEU A 82 -11.11 4.05 -10.64
C LEU A 82 -11.89 3.87 -9.34
N ARG A 83 -11.53 2.88 -8.52
CA ARG A 83 -12.25 2.55 -7.29
C ARG A 83 -11.79 3.36 -6.07
N GLN A 84 -10.52 3.69 -6.01
CA GLN A 84 -9.87 4.37 -4.88
C GLN A 84 -9.23 5.69 -5.32
N THR A 85 -9.91 6.42 -6.19
CA THR A 85 -9.40 7.59 -6.92
C THR A 85 -8.69 8.59 -6.00
N GLY A 86 -9.32 8.98 -4.88
CA GLY A 86 -8.74 9.95 -3.94
C GLY A 86 -7.42 9.47 -3.35
N MET A 87 -7.35 8.21 -2.91
CA MET A 87 -6.13 7.61 -2.36
C MET A 87 -5.02 7.50 -3.41
N MET A 88 -5.36 7.08 -4.64
CA MET A 88 -4.38 6.92 -5.72
C MET A 88 -3.83 8.28 -6.18
N LYS A 89 -4.67 9.31 -6.29
CA LYS A 89 -4.25 10.67 -6.58
C LYS A 89 -3.34 11.24 -5.49
N ALA A 90 -3.70 11.09 -4.22
CA ALA A 90 -2.87 11.53 -3.09
C ALA A 90 -1.53 10.77 -3.04
N ARG A 91 -1.53 9.45 -3.30
CA ARG A 91 -0.30 8.65 -3.42
C ARG A 91 0.60 9.19 -4.54
N LEU A 92 0.05 9.47 -5.71
CA LEU A 92 0.79 10.03 -6.83
C LEU A 92 1.41 11.39 -6.47
N LEU A 93 0.63 12.30 -5.90
CA LEU A 93 1.11 13.60 -5.44
C LEU A 93 2.20 13.47 -4.36
N ALA A 94 2.03 12.55 -3.41
CA ALA A 94 3.04 12.31 -2.37
C ALA A 94 4.39 11.86 -2.94
N HIS A 95 4.38 11.01 -3.98
CA HIS A 95 5.60 10.59 -4.68
C HIS A 95 6.21 11.73 -5.52
N LEU A 96 5.42 12.73 -5.89
CA LEU A 96 5.85 13.97 -6.56
C LEU A 96 6.18 15.11 -5.56
N GLY A 97 6.31 14.77 -4.26
CA GLY A 97 6.71 15.73 -3.23
C GLY A 97 5.59 16.64 -2.71
N ARG A 98 4.34 16.48 -3.21
CA ARG A 98 3.18 17.24 -2.75
C ARG A 98 2.42 16.47 -1.68
N HIS A 99 2.74 16.75 -0.44
CA HIS A 99 2.04 16.20 0.73
C HIS A 99 2.27 17.12 1.93
N MET A 100 1.33 17.14 2.84
CA MET A 100 1.50 17.76 4.14
C MET A 100 2.38 16.88 5.03
N GLN A 101 3.42 17.43 5.66
CA GLN A 101 4.30 16.69 6.54
C GLN A 101 3.97 16.92 8.01
N VAL A 102 3.77 15.85 8.74
CA VAL A 102 3.58 15.85 10.19
C VAL A 102 4.65 14.98 10.84
N TYR A 103 5.19 15.42 11.97
CA TYR A 103 6.17 14.63 12.73
C TYR A 103 5.48 13.87 13.87
N ALA A 104 5.82 12.61 14.04
CA ALA A 104 5.25 11.75 15.09
C ALA A 104 5.44 12.29 16.52
N ARG A 105 6.48 13.12 16.78
CA ARG A 105 6.66 13.82 18.06
C ARG A 105 5.52 14.78 18.39
N ASN A 106 4.85 15.32 17.36
CA ASN A 106 3.70 16.21 17.49
C ASN A 106 2.38 15.45 17.61
N CYS A 107 2.42 14.14 17.69
CA CYS A 107 1.27 13.27 17.83
C CYS A 107 1.35 12.48 19.13
N GLU A 108 0.22 11.99 19.61
CA GLU A 108 0.12 10.98 20.65
C GLU A 108 -0.48 9.70 20.07
N VAL A 109 -0.15 8.56 20.70
CA VAL A 109 -0.69 7.25 20.32
C VAL A 109 -1.67 6.81 21.40
N ARG A 110 -2.83 6.32 20.98
CA ARG A 110 -3.86 5.77 21.87
C ARG A 110 -4.42 4.48 21.28
N ARG A 111 -4.91 3.60 22.14
CA ARG A 111 -5.79 2.50 21.71
C ARG A 111 -7.08 3.09 21.15
N ILE A 112 -7.59 2.47 20.07
CA ILE A 112 -8.85 2.88 19.44
C ILE A 112 -9.80 1.69 19.27
N GLU A 113 -11.08 2.00 19.20
CA GLU A 113 -12.15 1.04 19.00
C GLU A 113 -12.15 0.46 17.58
N LYS A 114 -12.72 -0.75 17.44
CA LYS A 114 -12.80 -1.47 16.15
C LYS A 114 -13.47 -0.62 15.07
N GLY A 115 -14.57 0.05 15.39
CA GLY A 115 -15.32 0.88 14.44
C GLY A 115 -14.49 2.04 13.90
N VAL A 116 -13.75 2.73 14.78
CA VAL A 116 -12.86 3.85 14.41
C VAL A 116 -11.73 3.37 13.49
N ALA A 117 -11.09 2.23 13.83
CA ALA A 117 -10.04 1.66 12.98
C ALA A 117 -10.57 1.23 11.62
N ALA A 118 -11.73 0.54 11.58
CA ALA A 118 -12.34 0.05 10.34
C ALA A 118 -12.75 1.20 9.41
N GLU A 119 -13.35 2.25 9.94
CA GLU A 119 -13.72 3.44 9.17
C GLU A 119 -12.48 4.13 8.57
N PHE A 120 -11.44 4.35 9.38
CA PHE A 120 -10.21 4.98 8.93
C PHE A 120 -9.52 4.14 7.85
N LEU A 121 -9.32 2.85 8.10
CA LEU A 121 -8.66 1.94 7.16
C LEU A 121 -9.48 1.73 5.89
N GLY A 122 -10.81 1.74 5.96
CA GLY A 122 -11.68 1.67 4.79
C GLY A 122 -11.49 2.84 3.81
N ARG A 123 -11.09 4.02 4.33
CA ARG A 123 -10.81 5.21 3.51
C ARG A 123 -9.35 5.36 3.11
N CYS A 124 -8.42 4.88 3.94
CA CYS A 124 -7.00 5.22 3.84
C CYS A 124 -6.10 4.04 3.50
N HIS A 125 -6.60 2.80 3.48
CA HIS A 125 -5.80 1.61 3.17
C HIS A 125 -6.38 0.84 1.98
N SER A 126 -5.53 0.49 1.00
CA SER A 126 -5.94 -0.16 -0.26
C SER A 126 -6.72 -1.48 -0.08
N TYR A 127 -6.47 -2.21 0.99
CA TYR A 127 -7.19 -3.44 1.35
C TYR A 127 -8.20 -3.24 2.49
N GLY A 128 -8.43 -2.01 2.94
CA GLY A 128 -9.34 -1.71 4.05
C GLY A 128 -8.90 -2.34 5.38
N ASP A 129 -9.87 -2.57 6.27
CA ASP A 129 -9.67 -3.19 7.58
C ASP A 129 -9.38 -4.70 7.48
N ALA A 130 -8.82 -5.27 8.54
CA ALA A 130 -8.55 -6.68 8.70
C ALA A 130 -8.83 -7.14 10.13
N ALA A 131 -9.07 -8.45 10.29
CA ALA A 131 -9.20 -9.05 11.62
C ALA A 131 -7.92 -8.83 12.44
N CYS A 132 -8.04 -8.12 13.57
CA CYS A 132 -6.92 -7.79 14.43
C CYS A 132 -7.35 -7.69 15.89
N ARG A 133 -6.37 -7.80 16.81
CA ARG A 133 -6.59 -7.67 18.27
C ARG A 133 -6.22 -6.29 18.77
N TYR A 134 -5.10 -5.76 18.29
CA TYR A 134 -4.54 -4.49 18.76
C TYR A 134 -4.77 -3.43 17.68
N ARG A 135 -5.29 -2.27 18.11
CA ARG A 135 -5.59 -1.13 17.23
C ARG A 135 -5.09 0.13 17.89
N TYR A 136 -4.20 0.83 17.21
CA TYR A 136 -3.65 2.09 17.68
C TYR A 136 -3.94 3.20 16.68
N GLY A 137 -4.42 4.32 17.20
CA GLY A 137 -4.55 5.57 16.45
C GLY A 137 -3.48 6.56 16.87
N MET A 138 -3.02 7.35 15.92
CA MET A 138 -2.12 8.47 16.15
C MET A 138 -2.90 9.77 15.97
N PHE A 139 -2.88 10.63 16.99
CA PHE A 139 -3.66 11.86 17.06
C PHE A 139 -2.76 13.08 17.14
N LEU A 140 -3.10 14.14 16.42
CA LEU A 140 -2.40 15.42 16.50
C LEU A 140 -2.54 16.03 17.89
N LYS A 141 -1.44 16.51 18.46
CA LYS A 141 -1.44 17.28 19.71
C LYS A 141 -1.75 18.75 19.52
N ARG A 142 -1.49 19.29 18.32
CA ARG A 142 -1.60 20.70 18.00
C ARG A 142 -2.14 20.88 16.59
N HIS A 143 -2.77 21.98 16.35
CA HIS A 143 -3.25 22.44 15.05
C HIS A 143 -2.11 22.61 14.04
N THR A 144 -2.38 22.31 12.75
CA THR A 144 -1.38 22.38 11.66
C THR A 144 -1.54 23.59 10.74
N GLY A 145 -2.08 24.71 11.24
CA GLY A 145 -2.42 25.88 10.43
C GLY A 145 -1.28 26.45 9.60
N HIS A 146 -0.05 26.35 10.08
CA HIS A 146 1.14 26.79 9.34
C HIS A 146 1.38 25.98 8.05
N LEU A 147 1.05 24.70 8.04
CA LEU A 147 1.21 23.84 6.86
C LEU A 147 0.16 24.15 5.78
N ALA A 148 -1.05 24.50 6.21
CA ALA A 148 -2.10 24.92 5.29
C ALA A 148 -1.79 26.27 4.64
N ALA A 149 -1.13 27.17 5.36
CA ALA A 149 -0.68 28.46 4.84
C ALA A 149 0.38 28.33 3.73
N GLU A 150 1.09 27.22 3.68
CA GLU A 150 2.04 26.88 2.62
C GLU A 150 1.35 26.29 1.36
N GLY A 151 0.00 26.23 1.34
CA GLY A 151 -0.78 25.69 0.22
C GLY A 151 -0.79 24.16 0.14
N MET A 152 -0.30 23.45 1.17
CA MET A 152 -0.19 22.00 1.21
C MET A 152 -1.39 21.32 1.89
N GLY A 153 -2.61 21.78 1.61
CA GLY A 153 -3.83 21.17 2.10
C GLY A 153 -4.57 21.96 3.18
N GLN A 154 -5.65 21.38 3.70
CA GLN A 154 -6.47 21.99 4.74
C GLN A 154 -5.81 21.83 6.11
N ALA A 155 -5.89 22.88 6.95
CA ALA A 155 -5.45 22.82 8.33
C ALA A 155 -6.17 21.70 9.11
N LEU A 156 -5.42 20.95 9.89
CA LEU A 156 -5.95 19.89 10.74
C LEU A 156 -5.93 20.32 12.22
N GLU A 157 -7.03 20.06 12.90
CA GLU A 157 -7.20 20.40 14.31
C GLU A 157 -6.45 19.43 15.25
N ALA A 158 -6.15 19.91 16.44
CA ALA A 158 -5.69 19.06 17.53
C ALA A 158 -6.75 17.96 17.80
N GLY A 159 -6.28 16.73 18.07
CA GLY A 159 -7.15 15.57 18.25
C GLY A 159 -7.53 14.86 16.94
N THR A 160 -7.15 15.38 15.77
CA THR A 160 -7.38 14.68 14.50
C THR A 160 -6.60 13.35 14.46
N LEU A 161 -7.30 12.27 14.11
CA LEU A 161 -6.70 10.94 13.85
C LEU A 161 -5.98 10.97 12.50
N VAL A 162 -4.66 10.85 12.50
CA VAL A 162 -3.81 11.00 11.31
C VAL A 162 -3.19 9.71 10.80
N ALA A 163 -3.10 8.68 11.64
CA ALA A 163 -2.63 7.36 11.23
C ALA A 163 -3.20 6.26 12.13
N VAL A 164 -3.31 5.07 11.57
CA VAL A 164 -3.78 3.86 12.27
C VAL A 164 -2.80 2.71 11.99
N ALA A 165 -2.50 1.94 13.05
CA ALA A 165 -1.81 0.65 12.93
C ALA A 165 -2.60 -0.44 13.64
N THR A 166 -2.63 -1.64 13.06
CA THR A 166 -3.32 -2.79 13.64
C THR A 166 -2.44 -4.03 13.66
N PHE A 167 -2.58 -4.83 14.74
CA PHE A 167 -1.81 -6.05 14.93
C PHE A 167 -2.71 -7.22 15.29
N SER A 168 -2.33 -8.42 14.87
CA SER A 168 -3.07 -9.67 15.09
C SER A 168 -3.10 -10.10 16.55
N ASN A 169 -3.77 -11.21 16.83
CA ASN A 169 -3.50 -12.02 18.02
C ASN A 169 -2.13 -12.67 17.93
N ALA A 170 -1.55 -13.02 19.09
CA ALA A 170 -0.38 -13.84 19.16
C ALA A 170 -0.62 -15.22 18.52
N ARG A 171 0.29 -15.63 17.65
CA ARG A 171 0.45 -17.02 17.26
C ARG A 171 1.61 -17.59 18.06
N LYS A 172 1.37 -18.73 18.74
CA LYS A 172 2.38 -19.39 19.52
C LYS A 172 3.05 -20.46 18.66
N TRP A 173 4.38 -20.43 18.64
CA TRP A 173 5.22 -21.40 17.94
C TRP A 173 6.20 -22.02 18.94
N VAL A 174 6.42 -23.33 18.85
CA VAL A 174 7.47 -24.00 19.62
C VAL A 174 8.73 -23.99 18.78
N LYS A 175 9.79 -23.40 19.28
CA LYS A 175 11.13 -23.36 18.67
C LYS A 175 12.16 -23.88 19.68
N GLY A 176 12.56 -25.12 19.49
CA GLY A 176 13.32 -25.84 20.50
C GLY A 176 12.49 -26.02 21.79
N ASP A 177 13.00 -25.54 22.90
CA ASP A 177 12.36 -25.54 24.24
C ASP A 177 11.59 -24.25 24.56
N LYS A 178 11.54 -23.27 23.62
CA LYS A 178 10.88 -21.98 23.80
C LYS A 178 9.53 -21.92 23.10
N VAL A 179 8.57 -21.25 23.75
CA VAL A 179 7.29 -20.85 23.14
C VAL A 179 7.39 -19.40 22.71
N ILE A 180 7.40 -19.17 21.40
CA ILE A 180 7.52 -17.85 20.78
C ILE A 180 6.14 -17.27 20.52
N ARG A 181 5.90 -16.03 20.96
CA ARG A 181 4.69 -15.24 20.71
C ARG A 181 4.93 -14.34 19.48
N SER A 182 4.50 -14.82 18.33
CA SER A 182 4.63 -14.12 17.05
C SER A 182 3.36 -13.36 16.72
N TYR A 183 3.48 -12.13 16.26
CA TYR A 183 2.36 -11.28 15.86
C TYR A 183 2.52 -10.82 14.41
N GLU A 184 1.41 -10.45 13.79
CA GLU A 184 1.41 -9.82 12.49
C GLU A 184 1.02 -8.34 12.61
N TRP A 185 1.84 -7.45 12.07
CA TRP A 185 1.44 -6.08 11.79
C TRP A 185 0.56 -6.10 10.54
N THR A 186 -0.76 -6.11 10.74
CA THR A 186 -1.72 -6.41 9.68
C THR A 186 -1.99 -5.23 8.76
N ARG A 187 -2.06 -3.99 9.32
CA ARG A 187 -2.34 -2.77 8.56
C ARG A 187 -1.60 -1.57 9.15
N TYR A 188 -1.20 -0.68 8.26
CA TYR A 188 -0.81 0.68 8.56
C TYR A 188 -1.35 1.61 7.48
N ALA A 189 -1.98 2.71 7.87
CA ALA A 189 -2.31 3.80 6.96
C ALA A 189 -2.19 5.14 7.68
N SER A 190 -1.85 6.19 6.94
CA SER A 190 -2.04 7.59 7.32
C SER A 190 -3.13 8.21 6.46
N LEU A 191 -3.58 9.41 6.82
CA LEU A 191 -4.40 10.20 5.90
C LEU A 191 -3.67 10.34 4.56
N PRO A 192 -4.36 10.18 3.41
CA PRO A 192 -3.72 10.12 2.10
C PRO A 192 -2.83 11.33 1.77
N GLU A 193 -3.22 12.52 2.22
CA GLU A 193 -2.51 13.77 1.98
C GLU A 193 -1.36 14.01 2.98
N LEU A 194 -1.20 13.13 3.98
CA LEU A 194 -0.22 13.28 5.04
C LEU A 194 0.93 12.28 4.93
N ARG A 195 2.13 12.80 5.10
CA ARG A 195 3.31 12.01 5.45
C ARG A 195 3.61 12.19 6.94
N VAL A 196 3.41 11.13 7.74
CA VAL A 196 3.69 11.16 9.17
C VAL A 196 5.10 10.61 9.42
N SER A 197 6.10 11.50 9.44
CA SER A 197 7.49 11.13 9.67
C SER A 197 7.70 10.54 11.05
N GLY A 198 8.24 9.30 11.10
CA GLY A 198 8.41 8.52 12.33
C GLY A 198 7.12 7.89 12.86
N GLY A 199 5.99 8.01 12.12
CA GLY A 199 4.68 7.52 12.54
C GLY A 199 4.66 6.02 12.74
N MET A 200 5.13 5.26 11.76
CA MET A 200 5.21 3.80 11.84
C MET A 200 6.03 3.34 13.06
N GLY A 201 7.21 3.91 13.25
CA GLY A 201 8.08 3.54 14.38
C GLY A 201 7.47 3.86 15.75
N LYS A 202 6.71 4.96 15.85
CA LYS A 202 6.03 5.32 17.11
C LYS A 202 4.86 4.39 17.43
N LEU A 203 4.06 4.01 16.43
CA LEU A 203 2.97 3.05 16.60
C LEU A 203 3.48 1.64 16.90
N LEU A 204 4.57 1.21 16.21
CA LEU A 204 5.24 -0.06 16.48
C LEU A 204 5.76 -0.13 17.92
N ARG A 205 6.39 0.93 18.40
CA ARG A 205 6.89 0.99 19.79
C ARG A 205 5.76 0.87 20.81
N ALA A 206 4.66 1.59 20.63
CA ALA A 206 3.49 1.48 21.50
C ALA A 206 2.93 0.05 21.56
N PHE A 207 2.93 -0.67 20.43
CA PHE A 207 2.55 -2.07 20.38
C PHE A 207 3.55 -2.97 21.12
N ILE A 208 4.86 -2.78 20.91
CA ILE A 208 5.91 -3.57 21.58
C ILE A 208 5.84 -3.40 23.10
N GLU A 209 5.69 -2.16 23.56
CA GLU A 209 5.57 -1.85 25.01
C GLU A 209 4.35 -2.49 25.66
N GLU A 210 3.23 -2.65 24.95
CA GLU A 210 2.01 -3.24 25.50
C GLU A 210 1.97 -4.77 25.38
N ALA A 211 2.37 -5.31 24.22
CA ALA A 211 2.18 -6.72 23.89
C ALA A 211 3.39 -7.58 24.22
N GLU A 212 4.58 -6.98 24.39
CA GLU A 212 5.87 -7.66 24.65
C GLU A 212 6.06 -8.87 23.68
N PRO A 213 6.02 -8.67 22.36
CA PRO A 213 6.12 -9.75 21.39
C PRO A 213 7.55 -10.33 21.34
N ASP A 214 7.68 -11.61 21.00
CA ASP A 214 8.98 -12.21 20.71
C ASP A 214 9.42 -11.91 19.29
N ASP A 215 8.46 -11.86 18.35
CA ASP A 215 8.66 -11.33 17.00
C ASP A 215 7.39 -10.70 16.42
N ILE A 216 7.60 -9.90 15.39
CA ILE A 216 6.53 -9.27 14.61
C ILE A 216 6.83 -9.52 13.14
N MET A 217 5.86 -10.04 12.39
CA MET A 217 5.94 -10.15 10.94
C MET A 217 5.01 -9.14 10.26
N SER A 218 5.32 -8.78 9.02
CA SER A 218 4.47 -7.97 8.16
C SER A 218 4.71 -8.30 6.69
N TYR A 219 3.89 -7.74 5.81
CA TYR A 219 3.99 -7.92 4.37
C TYR A 219 3.96 -6.57 3.66
N ALA A 220 4.96 -6.33 2.80
CA ALA A 220 4.92 -5.23 1.86
C ALA A 220 4.27 -5.70 0.56
N ASP A 221 3.18 -5.04 0.15
CA ASP A 221 2.56 -5.24 -1.16
C ASP A 221 3.49 -4.66 -2.24
N LEU A 222 4.03 -5.51 -3.11
CA LEU A 222 4.99 -5.11 -4.15
C LEU A 222 4.36 -4.23 -5.25
N GLU A 223 3.04 -4.20 -5.36
CA GLU A 223 2.33 -3.19 -6.16
C GLU A 223 2.44 -1.79 -5.54
N TRP A 224 2.63 -1.73 -4.21
CA TRP A 224 2.62 -0.49 -3.45
C TRP A 224 4.00 0.03 -3.10
N SER A 225 4.88 -0.83 -2.63
CA SER A 225 6.25 -0.47 -2.25
C SER A 225 7.15 -1.69 -2.10
N GLU A 226 8.47 -1.50 -2.21
CA GLU A 226 9.48 -2.54 -1.93
C GLU A 226 9.70 -2.82 -0.43
N GLY A 227 9.04 -2.06 0.46
CA GLY A 227 9.14 -2.29 1.90
C GLY A 227 10.34 -1.66 2.61
N ALA A 228 11.06 -0.73 1.99
CA ALA A 228 12.24 -0.07 2.60
C ALA A 228 11.98 0.52 4.00
N VAL A 229 10.75 0.92 4.30
CA VAL A 229 10.38 1.41 5.63
C VAL A 229 10.48 0.32 6.70
N TYR A 230 10.23 -0.95 6.36
CA TYR A 230 10.39 -2.06 7.32
C TYR A 230 11.85 -2.27 7.67
N GLU A 231 12.76 -2.18 6.69
CA GLU A 231 14.21 -2.28 6.93
C GLU A 231 14.69 -1.16 7.85
N GLN A 232 14.22 0.09 7.63
CA GLN A 232 14.51 1.22 8.51
C GLN A 232 13.99 1.03 9.94
N LEU A 233 12.96 0.21 10.13
CA LEU A 233 12.41 -0.15 11.45
C LEU A 233 13.09 -1.38 12.07
N GLY A 234 14.11 -1.94 11.42
CA GLY A 234 14.87 -3.09 11.90
C GLY A 234 14.29 -4.45 11.53
N PHE A 235 13.28 -4.49 10.64
CA PHE A 235 12.80 -5.76 10.11
C PHE A 235 13.77 -6.31 9.06
N ALA A 236 14.00 -7.61 9.08
CA ALA A 236 14.70 -8.33 8.03
C ALA A 236 13.70 -8.87 7.00
N GLY A 237 14.05 -8.74 5.71
CA GLY A 237 13.30 -9.40 4.64
C GLY A 237 13.44 -10.92 4.74
N GLU A 238 12.33 -11.62 4.57
CA GLU A 238 12.27 -13.09 4.44
C GLU A 238 11.97 -13.46 2.97
N ALA A 239 11.19 -14.52 2.74
CA ALA A 239 10.80 -14.94 1.39
C ALA A 239 9.67 -14.06 0.82
N ASP A 240 9.70 -13.84 -0.48
CA ASP A 240 8.58 -13.25 -1.20
C ASP A 240 7.41 -14.24 -1.29
N LYS A 241 6.19 -13.75 -1.20
CA LYS A 241 4.98 -14.50 -1.52
C LYS A 241 4.63 -14.32 -2.98
N GLU A 242 4.22 -15.42 -3.59
CA GLU A 242 3.79 -15.44 -4.98
C GLU A 242 2.66 -14.45 -5.25
N ALA A 243 2.60 -14.04 -6.50
CA ALA A 243 1.51 -13.25 -7.03
C ALA A 243 0.18 -13.99 -6.94
N VAL A 244 -0.89 -13.26 -6.72
CA VAL A 244 -2.25 -13.80 -6.62
C VAL A 244 -3.04 -13.37 -7.85
N MET A 245 -3.76 -14.34 -8.44
CA MET A 245 -4.69 -14.08 -9.52
C MET A 245 -6.01 -13.56 -8.97
N PHE A 246 -6.52 -12.48 -9.55
CA PHE A 246 -7.82 -11.89 -9.23
C PHE A 246 -8.72 -11.89 -10.45
N ARG A 247 -10.00 -12.08 -10.20
CA ARG A 247 -11.06 -11.64 -11.11
C ARG A 247 -11.41 -10.21 -10.75
N VAL A 248 -11.59 -9.36 -11.76
CA VAL A 248 -11.97 -7.95 -11.60
C VAL A 248 -13.33 -7.73 -12.23
N ASP A 249 -14.26 -7.17 -11.46
CA ASP A 249 -15.57 -6.78 -11.98
C ASP A 249 -15.42 -5.50 -12.83
N PRO A 250 -15.76 -5.52 -14.14
CA PRO A 250 -15.58 -4.37 -15.02
C PRO A 250 -16.51 -3.19 -14.73
N ARG A 251 -17.51 -3.35 -13.83
CA ARG A 251 -18.41 -2.26 -13.42
C ARG A 251 -17.98 -1.60 -12.13
N THR A 252 -17.57 -2.41 -11.17
CA THR A 252 -17.21 -1.94 -9.82
C THR A 252 -15.70 -1.84 -9.62
N TRP A 253 -14.92 -2.44 -10.52
CA TRP A 253 -13.47 -2.57 -10.44
C TRP A 253 -13.00 -3.28 -9.16
N GLU A 254 -13.86 -4.11 -8.58
CA GLU A 254 -13.54 -4.91 -7.40
C GLU A 254 -12.74 -6.15 -7.76
N ARG A 255 -11.63 -6.35 -7.03
CA ARG A 255 -10.80 -7.56 -7.14
C ARG A 255 -11.34 -8.64 -6.21
N VAL A 256 -11.59 -9.81 -6.75
CA VAL A 256 -11.90 -11.02 -5.99
C VAL A 256 -10.80 -12.05 -6.25
N PRO A 257 -10.06 -12.50 -5.23
CA PRO A 257 -8.98 -13.47 -5.43
C PRO A 257 -9.56 -14.80 -5.92
N LEU A 258 -8.92 -15.38 -6.93
CA LEU A 258 -9.24 -16.73 -7.39
C LEU A 258 -8.61 -17.74 -6.42
N ARG A 259 -9.42 -18.70 -5.97
CA ARG A 259 -8.91 -19.80 -5.15
C ARG A 259 -8.15 -20.77 -6.06
N ALA A 260 -7.03 -21.32 -5.56
CA ALA A 260 -6.30 -22.36 -6.26
C ALA A 260 -7.25 -23.55 -6.57
N GLY A 261 -7.35 -23.94 -7.86
CA GLY A 261 -8.23 -25.01 -8.32
C GLY A 261 -9.68 -24.61 -8.63
N ALA A 262 -10.06 -23.34 -8.52
CA ALA A 262 -11.35 -22.86 -9.01
C ALA A 262 -11.40 -23.01 -10.55
N ARG A 263 -12.44 -23.67 -11.07
CA ARG A 263 -12.68 -23.77 -12.51
C ARG A 263 -13.04 -22.37 -13.05
N GLU A 264 -12.69 -22.08 -14.30
CA GLU A 264 -13.00 -20.82 -14.99
C GLU A 264 -14.49 -20.44 -14.94
N GLU A 265 -15.37 -21.44 -14.81
CA GLU A 265 -16.83 -21.27 -14.76
C GLU A 265 -17.38 -20.90 -13.38
N GLU A 266 -16.63 -21.15 -12.30
CA GLU A 266 -17.08 -20.84 -10.92
C GLU A 266 -16.94 -19.37 -10.61
N GLY A 267 -17.62 -18.50 -11.34
CA GLY A 267 -17.65 -17.13 -10.95
C GLY A 267 -17.89 -16.11 -12.04
N THR A 268 -18.65 -16.45 -13.07
CA THR A 268 -19.22 -15.41 -13.94
C THR A 268 -20.01 -14.45 -13.08
N ILE A 269 -19.63 -13.17 -13.07
CA ILE A 269 -20.43 -12.14 -12.40
C ILE A 269 -21.75 -12.06 -13.16
N PRO A 270 -22.90 -12.37 -12.52
CA PRO A 270 -24.16 -12.38 -13.22
C PRO A 270 -24.43 -11.05 -13.93
N GLY A 271 -24.67 -11.11 -15.24
CA GLY A 271 -25.07 -9.95 -16.05
C GLY A 271 -23.93 -9.09 -16.61
N THR A 272 -22.63 -9.46 -16.50
CA THR A 272 -21.52 -8.67 -17.06
C THR A 272 -21.05 -9.14 -18.44
N GLY A 273 -21.28 -10.38 -18.83
CA GLY A 273 -20.86 -10.96 -20.11
C GLY A 273 -19.34 -11.07 -20.35
N ARG A 274 -18.50 -10.42 -19.54
CA ARG A 274 -17.05 -10.51 -19.57
C ARG A 274 -16.47 -10.41 -18.17
N ASN A 275 -15.58 -11.33 -17.80
CA ASN A 275 -14.71 -11.22 -16.65
C ASN A 275 -13.38 -10.58 -17.10
N LEU A 276 -12.82 -9.70 -16.27
CA LEU A 276 -11.46 -9.27 -16.40
C LEU A 276 -10.60 -9.99 -15.37
N PHE A 277 -9.33 -10.19 -15.69
CA PHE A 277 -8.39 -10.86 -14.81
C PHE A 277 -7.17 -9.97 -14.59
N PHE A 278 -6.63 -10.05 -13.38
CA PHE A 278 -5.43 -9.33 -13.00
C PHE A 278 -4.59 -10.18 -12.06
N MET A 279 -3.30 -10.29 -12.34
CA MET A 279 -2.34 -10.90 -11.45
C MET A 279 -1.54 -9.80 -10.76
N ASN A 280 -1.57 -9.76 -9.42
CA ASN A 280 -0.81 -8.77 -8.66
C ASN A 280 0.70 -9.09 -8.66
N PHE A 281 1.49 -8.27 -7.98
CA PHE A 281 2.96 -8.40 -7.96
C PHE A 281 3.47 -9.20 -6.75
N GLY A 282 2.58 -9.88 -6.01
CA GLY A 282 2.95 -10.58 -4.78
C GLY A 282 3.25 -9.64 -3.61
N SER A 283 3.90 -10.19 -2.60
CA SER A 283 4.29 -9.41 -1.41
C SER A 283 5.58 -9.94 -0.81
N ARG A 284 6.37 -9.04 -0.23
CA ARG A 284 7.58 -9.40 0.52
C ARG A 284 7.27 -9.52 2.00
N LYS A 285 7.66 -10.62 2.60
CA LYS A 285 7.54 -10.86 4.03
C LYS A 285 8.72 -10.24 4.77
N TYR A 286 8.41 -9.55 5.85
CA TYR A 286 9.38 -8.94 6.76
C TYR A 286 9.17 -9.45 8.18
N ARG A 287 10.27 -9.61 8.94
CA ARG A 287 10.23 -10.03 10.34
C ARG A 287 11.17 -9.19 11.20
N LEU A 288 10.64 -8.71 12.33
CA LEU A 288 11.40 -8.10 13.41
C LEU A 288 11.47 -9.10 14.57
N LYS A 289 12.66 -9.64 14.84
CA LYS A 289 12.92 -10.46 16.02
C LYS A 289 13.29 -9.57 17.18
N LEU A 290 12.62 -9.75 18.30
CA LEU A 290 12.83 -9.00 19.55
C LEU A 290 13.45 -9.88 20.64
N THR A 291 13.36 -11.20 20.50
CA THR A 291 14.03 -12.19 21.33
C THR A 291 14.81 -13.18 20.47
N GLU A 292 15.87 -13.76 21.04
CA GLU A 292 16.67 -14.77 20.37
C GLU A 292 15.98 -16.15 20.43
N TYR A 293 15.77 -16.76 19.27
CA TYR A 293 15.29 -18.13 19.11
C TYR A 293 15.86 -18.74 17.82
N PRO A 294 15.98 -20.09 17.74
CA PRO A 294 16.50 -20.76 16.54
C PRO A 294 15.69 -20.39 15.29
N SER A 295 16.37 -20.06 14.20
CA SER A 295 15.76 -20.03 12.87
C SER A 295 15.46 -21.44 12.40
N GLU A 296 14.44 -21.66 11.61
CA GLU A 296 14.19 -22.95 10.95
C GLU A 296 15.32 -23.29 9.99
#